data_e5210e53a656d8d42b3a0c32532a80df
#
_entry.id   e5210e53a656d8d42b3a0c32532a80df
#
_cell.length_a   1.000
_cell.length_b   1.000
_cell.length_c   1.000
_cell.angle_alpha   90.00
_cell.angle_beta   90.00
_cell.angle_gamma   90.00
#
_symmetry.space_group_name_H-M   'P 1'
#
loop_
_entity.id
_entity.type
_entity.pdbx_description
1 polymer ?
#
loop_
_entity_poly.entity_id
_entity_poly.type
_entity_poly.pdbx_seq_one_letter_code
_entity_poly.pdbx_strand_id
1 'polypeptide(L)'
;FIMCDDMGYGDLGCYGQPYISTPNIDNMAREGMRFTQAYAGSPVSAPSRASLMTGQHTGHCEVRGNKEYWTQASTVMYGDNKEFSVVGQHPYDPEHVILPEIMKDNGYTTGMFGKWAGGYEGSASTPDKRGIDEYYGYICQFQAHLYYPNFLNRYSPSLGDTGVVRVVMEENIKYPMYGPDYHKRTQYSADLIHQKAMEWIEKQDGEQPFFGIFTYTLPHAELVQPEDSILNHYKTQFADDKAFGGQKGSRYNAITHV
;
A
#
# COMPACT_ATOMS: atom_id res chain seq x y z
N PHE A 1 8.66 7.48 -7.02
CA PHE A 1 7.34 7.15 -7.57
C PHE A 1 6.34 6.94 -6.46
N ILE A 2 5.20 7.64 -6.49
CA ILE A 2 4.13 7.50 -5.49
C ILE A 2 2.89 6.93 -6.19
N MET A 3 2.30 5.88 -5.61
CA MET A 3 1.07 5.25 -6.07
C MET A 3 0.08 5.20 -4.90
N CYS A 4 -1.13 5.71 -5.12
CA CYS A 4 -2.25 5.55 -4.20
C CYS A 4 -3.17 4.43 -4.70
N ASP A 5 -3.75 3.66 -3.79
CA ASP A 5 -4.61 2.52 -4.11
C ASP A 5 -6.07 2.99 -4.18
N ASP A 6 -6.72 2.80 -5.33
CA ASP A 6 -8.11 3.21 -5.60
C ASP A 6 -8.38 4.74 -5.56
N MET A 7 -7.35 5.58 -5.71
CA MET A 7 -7.54 7.02 -5.83
C MET A 7 -8.11 7.38 -7.22
N GLY A 8 -9.28 7.98 -7.24
CA GLY A 8 -9.93 8.42 -8.46
C GLY A 8 -9.43 9.78 -8.96
N TYR A 9 -9.67 10.04 -10.25
CA TYR A 9 -9.30 11.34 -10.86
C TYR A 9 -9.92 12.54 -10.13
N GLY A 10 -11.15 12.40 -9.64
CA GLY A 10 -11.88 13.47 -8.95
C GLY A 10 -11.63 13.58 -7.44
N ASP A 11 -10.64 12.84 -6.89
CA ASP A 11 -10.38 12.84 -5.45
C ASP A 11 -9.39 13.94 -5.00
N LEU A 12 -8.74 14.61 -5.94
CA LEU A 12 -7.74 15.65 -5.67
C LEU A 12 -8.24 17.06 -6.03
N GLY A 13 -7.87 18.06 -5.22
CA GLY A 13 -8.23 19.46 -5.44
C GLY A 13 -7.79 19.96 -6.81
N CYS A 14 -6.57 19.65 -7.27
CA CYS A 14 -6.05 20.02 -8.58
C CYS A 14 -6.85 19.45 -9.77
N TYR A 15 -7.70 18.47 -9.55
CA TYR A 15 -8.63 17.92 -10.53
C TYR A 15 -10.10 18.29 -10.26
N GLY A 16 -10.34 19.21 -9.33
CA GLY A 16 -11.66 19.80 -9.09
C GLY A 16 -12.47 19.18 -7.95
N GLN A 17 -11.84 18.44 -7.03
CA GLN A 17 -12.46 17.96 -5.80
C GLN A 17 -12.91 19.15 -4.92
N PRO A 18 -14.22 19.28 -4.60
CA PRO A 18 -14.71 20.45 -3.89
C PRO A 18 -14.81 20.27 -2.37
N TYR A 19 -14.67 19.05 -1.85
CA TYR A 19 -15.01 18.72 -0.46
C TYR A 19 -13.80 18.51 0.43
N ILE A 20 -12.69 18.05 -0.12
CA ILE A 20 -11.46 17.76 0.61
C ILE A 20 -10.33 18.64 0.13
N SER A 21 -9.43 18.95 1.04
CA SER A 21 -8.26 19.78 0.75
C SER A 21 -7.03 18.89 0.58
N THR A 22 -6.37 18.99 -0.57
CA THR A 22 -5.13 18.25 -0.88
C THR A 22 -3.97 19.21 -1.20
N PRO A 23 -3.61 20.13 -0.27
CA PRO A 23 -2.79 21.30 -0.59
C PRO A 23 -1.37 20.95 -1.06
N ASN A 24 -0.78 19.87 -0.53
CA ASN A 24 0.57 19.45 -0.91
C ASN A 24 0.60 18.88 -2.33
N ILE A 25 -0.37 18.02 -2.67
CA ILE A 25 -0.49 17.45 -4.03
C ILE A 25 -0.89 18.55 -5.03
N ASP A 26 -1.79 19.45 -4.65
CA ASP A 26 -2.20 20.58 -5.47
C ASP A 26 -1.03 21.53 -5.75
N ASN A 27 -0.15 21.73 -4.77
CA ASN A 27 1.08 22.50 -4.94
C ASN A 27 2.05 21.82 -5.91
N MET A 28 2.24 20.50 -5.76
CA MET A 28 3.06 19.71 -6.68
C MET A 28 2.52 19.76 -8.11
N ALA A 29 1.20 19.73 -8.30
CA ALA A 29 0.56 19.87 -9.61
C ALA A 29 0.75 21.28 -10.21
N ARG A 30 0.80 22.32 -9.38
CA ARG A 30 1.03 23.71 -9.80
C ARG A 30 2.49 23.96 -10.20
N GLU A 31 3.43 23.35 -9.50
CA GLU A 31 4.87 23.53 -9.72
C GLU A 31 5.44 22.57 -10.76
N GLY A 32 4.74 21.48 -11.05
CA GLY A 32 5.16 20.44 -11.97
C GLY A 32 4.26 20.31 -13.20
N MET A 33 4.10 19.07 -13.67
CA MET A 33 3.26 18.75 -14.81
C MET A 33 2.03 17.95 -14.36
N ARG A 34 0.84 18.45 -14.69
CA ARG A 34 -0.42 17.77 -14.43
C ARG A 34 -0.92 17.07 -15.69
N PHE A 35 -1.04 15.76 -15.63
CA PHE A 35 -1.58 14.94 -16.72
C PHE A 35 -3.10 14.89 -16.63
N THR A 36 -3.79 15.23 -17.73
CA THR A 36 -5.25 15.15 -17.84
C THR A 36 -5.72 13.83 -18.46
N GLN A 37 -4.80 13.05 -19.02
CA GLN A 37 -5.04 11.77 -19.68
C GLN A 37 -3.95 10.78 -19.26
N ALA A 38 -4.00 10.29 -18.02
CA ALA A 38 -3.13 9.25 -17.51
C ALA A 38 -3.98 8.12 -16.92
N TYR A 39 -3.66 6.89 -17.30
CA TYR A 39 -4.47 5.73 -16.98
C TYR A 39 -3.61 4.63 -16.35
N ALA A 40 -4.14 3.97 -15.33
CA ALA A 40 -3.57 2.73 -14.82
C ALA A 40 -3.70 1.59 -15.85
N GLY A 41 -2.76 0.65 -15.82
CA GLY A 41 -2.73 -0.47 -16.77
C GLY A 41 -3.91 -1.44 -16.65
N SER A 42 -4.63 -1.39 -15.52
CA SER A 42 -5.83 -2.18 -15.25
C SER A 42 -6.66 -1.51 -14.15
N PRO A 43 -7.99 -1.70 -14.12
CA PRO A 43 -8.84 -1.26 -13.02
C PRO A 43 -8.71 -2.12 -11.76
N VAL A 44 -7.92 -3.20 -11.79
CA VAL A 44 -7.72 -4.15 -10.70
C VAL A 44 -6.26 -4.10 -10.24
N SER A 45 -6.03 -4.18 -8.93
CA SER A 45 -4.74 -3.84 -8.30
C SER A 45 -3.56 -4.69 -8.78
N ALA A 46 -3.60 -6.02 -8.66
CA ALA A 46 -2.46 -6.87 -9.01
C ALA A 46 -2.03 -6.74 -10.48
N PRO A 47 -2.93 -6.78 -11.49
CA PRO A 47 -2.54 -6.59 -12.88
C PRO A 47 -2.10 -5.16 -13.19
N SER A 48 -2.63 -4.13 -12.52
CA SER A 48 -2.16 -2.75 -12.67
C SER A 48 -0.71 -2.60 -12.18
N ARG A 49 -0.39 -3.17 -11.01
CA ARG A 49 0.96 -3.19 -10.46
C ARG A 49 1.92 -3.99 -11.34
N ALA A 50 1.47 -5.15 -11.85
CA ALA A 50 2.27 -5.94 -12.77
C ALA A 50 2.58 -5.17 -14.07
N SER A 51 1.62 -4.47 -14.65
CA SER A 51 1.84 -3.62 -15.82
C SER A 51 2.86 -2.52 -15.55
N LEU A 52 2.80 -1.88 -14.38
CA LEU A 52 3.78 -0.87 -13.97
C LEU A 52 5.18 -1.47 -13.82
N MET A 53 5.28 -2.59 -13.09
CA MET A 53 6.57 -3.20 -12.76
C MET A 53 7.26 -3.81 -13.99
N THR A 54 6.48 -4.43 -14.89
CA THR A 54 7.04 -5.12 -16.08
C THR A 54 7.10 -4.24 -17.33
N GLY A 55 6.41 -3.08 -17.33
CA GLY A 55 6.23 -2.27 -18.53
C GLY A 55 5.35 -2.92 -19.61
N GLN A 56 4.66 -4.01 -19.27
CA GLN A 56 3.83 -4.78 -20.21
C GLN A 56 2.35 -4.43 -20.09
N HIS A 57 1.68 -4.31 -21.22
CA HIS A 57 0.22 -4.21 -21.24
C HIS A 57 -0.41 -5.49 -20.68
N THR A 58 -1.55 -5.39 -20.00
CA THR A 58 -2.26 -6.52 -19.37
C THR A 58 -2.61 -7.67 -20.33
N GLY A 59 -2.66 -7.42 -21.64
CA GLY A 59 -2.81 -8.45 -22.66
C GLY A 59 -1.57 -9.34 -22.84
N HIS A 60 -0.41 -8.90 -22.41
CA HIS A 60 0.88 -9.59 -22.51
C HIS A 60 1.48 -9.98 -21.16
N CYS A 61 1.06 -9.30 -20.08
CA CYS A 61 1.50 -9.60 -18.72
C CYS A 61 0.89 -10.92 -18.24
N GLU A 62 1.65 -11.69 -17.46
CA GLU A 62 1.16 -12.94 -16.85
C GLU A 62 0.11 -12.70 -15.74
N VAL A 63 0.21 -11.57 -15.04
CA VAL A 63 -0.73 -11.20 -13.97
C VAL A 63 -1.89 -10.42 -14.59
N ARG A 64 -3.01 -11.11 -14.84
CA ARG A 64 -4.19 -10.55 -15.52
C ARG A 64 -5.39 -10.33 -14.59
N GLY A 65 -5.26 -10.64 -13.31
CA GLY A 65 -6.30 -10.51 -12.30
C GLY A 65 -5.74 -10.69 -10.90
N ASN A 66 -6.57 -10.50 -9.88
CA ASN A 66 -6.22 -10.74 -8.48
C ASN A 66 -6.24 -12.25 -8.17
N LYS A 67 -5.30 -12.99 -8.74
CA LYS A 67 -5.15 -14.40 -8.42
C LYS A 67 -4.42 -14.51 -7.09
N GLU A 68 -5.10 -15.11 -6.11
CA GLU A 68 -4.60 -15.29 -4.75
C GLU A 68 -4.04 -16.69 -4.55
N TYR A 69 -3.03 -16.78 -3.70
CA TYR A 69 -2.45 -18.03 -3.23
C TYR A 69 -2.86 -18.26 -1.79
N TRP A 70 -3.31 -19.47 -1.52
CA TRP A 70 -3.85 -19.93 -0.23
C TRP A 70 -2.95 -21.02 0.31
N THR A 71 -2.65 -21.01 1.61
CA THR A 71 -2.01 -22.14 2.28
C THR A 71 -2.82 -22.56 3.49
N GLN A 72 -2.87 -23.87 3.75
CA GLN A 72 -3.51 -24.42 4.95
C GLN A 72 -2.73 -24.15 6.24
N ALA A 73 -1.47 -23.72 6.12
CA ALA A 73 -0.54 -23.58 7.24
C ALA A 73 -0.31 -22.14 7.67
N SER A 74 -0.71 -21.16 6.90
CA SER A 74 -0.47 -19.77 7.29
C SER A 74 -1.60 -19.26 8.15
N THR A 75 -1.34 -19.10 9.42
CA THR A 75 -2.06 -18.23 10.32
C THR A 75 -1.85 -16.75 9.96
N VAL A 76 -2.09 -16.39 8.71
CA VAL A 76 -2.42 -15.00 8.38
C VAL A 76 -3.84 -14.84 8.86
N MET A 77 -3.98 -14.39 10.09
CA MET A 77 -5.24 -14.40 10.79
C MET A 77 -6.14 -13.28 10.31
N TYR A 78 -7.05 -13.65 9.43
CA TYR A 78 -8.33 -13.00 9.38
C TYR A 78 -9.24 -13.71 10.40
N GLY A 79 -9.18 -13.23 11.64
CA GLY A 79 -9.96 -13.80 12.75
C GLY A 79 -9.60 -15.26 13.10
N ASP A 80 -10.32 -15.82 14.05
CA ASP A 80 -10.21 -17.23 14.47
C ASP A 80 -10.71 -18.24 13.42
N ASN A 81 -11.15 -17.79 12.25
CA ASN A 81 -11.55 -18.62 11.13
C ASN A 81 -10.32 -19.13 10.39
N LYS A 82 -9.93 -20.36 10.68
CA LYS A 82 -8.84 -21.11 10.04
C LYS A 82 -9.06 -21.37 8.53
N GLU A 83 -10.15 -20.90 7.95
CA GLU A 83 -10.57 -21.25 6.59
C GLU A 83 -10.00 -20.35 5.49
N PHE A 84 -9.44 -19.17 5.83
CA PHE A 84 -9.01 -18.19 4.81
C PHE A 84 -7.62 -17.66 5.11
N SER A 85 -6.60 -18.32 4.62
CA SER A 85 -5.24 -17.80 4.68
C SER A 85 -4.71 -17.46 3.29
N VAL A 86 -5.09 -16.30 2.76
CA VAL A 86 -4.42 -15.71 1.60
C VAL A 86 -3.02 -15.31 2.02
N VAL A 87 -2.02 -15.88 1.35
CA VAL A 87 -0.60 -15.58 1.65
C VAL A 87 0.00 -14.54 0.72
N GLY A 88 -0.67 -14.25 -0.36
CA GLY A 88 -0.27 -13.26 -1.35
C GLY A 88 -0.91 -13.51 -2.71
N GLN A 89 -0.34 -12.89 -3.73
CA GLN A 89 -0.84 -12.91 -5.09
C GLN A 89 0.07 -13.73 -6.01
N HIS A 90 -0.34 -13.87 -7.26
CA HIS A 90 0.48 -14.51 -8.28
C HIS A 90 1.84 -13.81 -8.38
N PRO A 91 2.95 -14.53 -8.19
CA PRO A 91 4.29 -13.95 -8.28
C PRO A 91 4.60 -13.51 -9.70
N TYR A 92 5.37 -12.43 -9.85
CA TYR A 92 5.97 -12.10 -11.14
C TYR A 92 6.91 -13.23 -11.57
N ASP A 93 6.92 -13.53 -12.85
CA ASP A 93 7.83 -14.50 -13.41
C ASP A 93 9.29 -14.06 -13.17
N PRO A 94 10.13 -14.91 -12.57
CA PRO A 94 11.54 -14.59 -12.33
C PRO A 94 12.34 -14.29 -13.61
N GLU A 95 11.89 -14.78 -14.77
CA GLU A 95 12.55 -14.53 -16.06
C GLU A 95 12.20 -13.13 -16.62
N HIS A 96 11.13 -12.51 -16.15
CA HIS A 96 10.77 -11.16 -16.55
C HIS A 96 11.43 -10.12 -15.64
N VAL A 97 12.31 -9.33 -16.20
CA VAL A 97 12.93 -8.20 -15.50
C VAL A 97 11.87 -7.16 -15.16
N ILE A 98 11.89 -6.66 -13.94
CA ILE A 98 10.95 -5.62 -13.46
C ILE A 98 11.68 -4.31 -13.17
N LEU A 99 10.93 -3.22 -13.10
CA LEU A 99 11.46 -1.86 -12.97
C LEU A 99 12.48 -1.68 -11.83
N PRO A 100 12.27 -2.20 -10.59
CA PRO A 100 13.28 -2.06 -9.54
C PRO A 100 14.62 -2.73 -9.87
N GLU A 101 14.60 -3.89 -10.56
CA GLU A 101 15.83 -4.59 -11.00
C GLU A 101 16.59 -3.74 -11.99
N ILE A 102 15.90 -3.14 -12.97
CA ILE A 102 16.50 -2.22 -13.94
C ILE A 102 17.17 -1.03 -13.24
N MET A 103 16.49 -0.42 -12.26
CA MET A 103 17.03 0.72 -11.54
C MET A 103 18.27 0.32 -10.73
N LYS A 104 18.21 -0.82 -10.03
CA LYS A 104 19.34 -1.35 -9.26
C LYS A 104 20.55 -1.65 -10.16
N ASP A 105 20.33 -2.30 -11.30
CA ASP A 105 21.40 -2.62 -12.27
C ASP A 105 22.03 -1.36 -12.88
N ASN A 106 21.32 -0.24 -12.85
CA ASN A 106 21.83 1.07 -13.27
C ASN A 106 22.39 1.92 -12.12
N GLY A 107 22.66 1.30 -10.96
CA GLY A 107 23.37 1.93 -9.86
C GLY A 107 22.50 2.76 -8.91
N TYR A 108 21.19 2.59 -8.95
CA TYR A 108 20.30 3.23 -7.98
C TYR A 108 20.20 2.41 -6.69
N THR A 109 20.19 3.09 -5.53
CA THR A 109 19.70 2.50 -4.29
C THR A 109 18.18 2.41 -4.37
N THR A 110 17.61 1.23 -4.09
CA THR A 110 16.18 0.99 -4.29
C THR A 110 15.45 0.77 -2.98
N GLY A 111 14.33 1.46 -2.79
CA GLY A 111 13.45 1.28 -1.62
C GLY A 111 11.99 1.18 -2.03
N MET A 112 11.24 0.32 -1.34
CA MET A 112 9.79 0.22 -1.55
C MET A 112 9.03 0.18 -0.23
N PHE A 113 8.00 1.03 -0.13
CA PHE A 113 7.22 1.21 1.09
C PHE A 113 5.73 1.16 0.77
N GLY A 114 5.03 0.15 1.34
CA GLY A 114 3.62 -0.08 1.10
C GLY A 114 3.27 -1.46 0.55
N LYS A 115 2.30 -1.52 -0.34
CA LYS A 115 1.72 -2.75 -0.89
C LYS A 115 2.52 -3.28 -2.08
N TRP A 116 3.01 -4.54 -1.97
CA TRP A 116 3.74 -5.23 -3.03
C TRP A 116 2.81 -5.85 -4.07
N ALA A 117 2.01 -6.83 -3.65
CA ALA A 117 1.05 -7.57 -4.50
C ALA A 117 1.65 -8.29 -5.74
N GLY A 118 2.94 -8.59 -5.73
CA GLY A 118 3.65 -9.26 -6.81
C GLY A 118 4.23 -10.62 -6.41
N GLY A 119 3.63 -11.27 -5.41
CA GLY A 119 4.06 -12.56 -4.92
C GLY A 119 3.49 -12.87 -3.53
N TYR A 120 4.06 -13.85 -2.86
CA TYR A 120 3.74 -14.27 -1.49
C TYR A 120 5.03 -14.59 -0.73
N GLU A 121 4.98 -14.61 0.60
CA GLU A 121 6.14 -14.95 1.43
C GLU A 121 6.72 -16.32 1.04
N GLY A 122 8.01 -16.37 0.75
CA GLY A 122 8.71 -17.58 0.29
C GLY A 122 8.66 -17.80 -1.22
N SER A 123 7.90 -17.03 -2.00
CA SER A 123 7.93 -17.10 -3.47
C SER A 123 9.26 -16.58 -4.03
N ALA A 124 9.50 -16.81 -5.32
CA ALA A 124 10.64 -16.25 -6.03
C ALA A 124 10.49 -14.73 -6.31
N SER A 125 9.32 -14.17 -6.02
CA SER A 125 8.99 -12.76 -6.32
C SER A 125 8.60 -12.00 -5.06
N THR A 126 9.46 -12.03 -4.05
CA THR A 126 9.42 -11.12 -2.91
C THR A 126 10.34 -9.92 -3.16
N PRO A 127 10.13 -8.76 -2.54
CA PRO A 127 10.92 -7.54 -2.79
C PRO A 127 12.44 -7.76 -2.72
N ASP A 128 12.91 -8.51 -1.70
CA ASP A 128 14.34 -8.86 -1.50
C ASP A 128 14.98 -9.59 -2.68
N LYS A 129 14.18 -10.29 -3.49
CA LYS A 129 14.61 -11.07 -4.66
C LYS A 129 14.42 -10.33 -5.98
N ARG A 130 13.77 -9.18 -5.94
CA ARG A 130 13.32 -8.45 -7.12
C ARG A 130 13.86 -7.02 -7.15
N GLY A 131 15.13 -6.86 -6.79
CA GLY A 131 15.85 -5.61 -6.96
C GLY A 131 15.52 -4.51 -5.94
N ILE A 132 14.89 -4.83 -4.82
CA ILE A 132 14.62 -3.88 -3.73
C ILE A 132 15.66 -4.07 -2.61
N ASP A 133 16.36 -2.99 -2.26
CA ASP A 133 17.36 -2.98 -1.20
C ASP A 133 16.73 -2.79 0.20
N GLU A 134 15.65 -2.05 0.30
CA GLU A 134 14.91 -1.86 1.56
C GLU A 134 13.40 -1.87 1.32
N TYR A 135 12.68 -2.64 2.13
CA TYR A 135 11.24 -2.82 2.02
C TYR A 135 10.56 -2.75 3.38
N TYR A 136 9.40 -2.06 3.43
CA TYR A 136 8.50 -2.11 4.57
C TYR A 136 7.04 -1.96 4.11
N GLY A 137 6.18 -2.95 4.44
CA GLY A 137 4.78 -2.89 4.03
C GLY A 137 4.07 -4.23 3.99
N TYR A 138 3.21 -4.43 3.02
CA TYR A 138 2.39 -5.62 2.84
C TYR A 138 2.83 -6.43 1.62
N ILE A 139 3.29 -7.67 1.81
CA ILE A 139 3.48 -8.60 0.70
C ILE A 139 2.13 -8.96 0.07
N CYS A 140 1.16 -9.30 0.90
CA CYS A 140 -0.18 -9.69 0.48
C CYS A 140 -1.10 -8.49 0.31
N GLN A 141 -1.68 -8.32 -0.89
CA GLN A 141 -2.64 -7.23 -1.11
C GLN A 141 -3.95 -7.40 -0.32
N PHE A 142 -4.35 -8.64 -0.01
CA PHE A 142 -5.54 -8.87 0.79
C PHE A 142 -5.34 -8.40 2.24
N GLN A 143 -4.15 -8.65 2.80
CA GLN A 143 -3.77 -8.13 4.12
C GLN A 143 -3.71 -6.60 4.13
N ALA A 144 -3.40 -5.98 3.00
CA ALA A 144 -3.33 -4.52 2.86
C ALA A 144 -4.69 -3.79 3.03
N HIS A 145 -5.81 -4.53 3.07
CA HIS A 145 -7.11 -3.98 3.47
C HIS A 145 -7.23 -3.72 4.98
N LEU A 146 -6.29 -4.22 5.77
CA LEU A 146 -6.28 -4.08 7.23
C LEU A 146 -5.34 -2.94 7.63
N TYR A 147 -5.89 -1.82 8.05
CA TYR A 147 -5.07 -0.68 8.47
C TYR A 147 -4.48 -0.81 9.87
N TYR A 148 -4.99 -1.73 10.68
CA TYR A 148 -4.42 -2.12 11.98
C TYR A 148 -4.07 -3.61 11.97
N PRO A 149 -3.06 -4.02 11.17
CA PRO A 149 -2.73 -5.43 10.96
C PRO A 149 -2.10 -6.07 12.20
N ASN A 150 -1.96 -7.39 12.18
CA ASN A 150 -1.18 -8.13 13.18
C ASN A 150 0.33 -8.04 12.94
N PHE A 151 0.74 -7.84 11.68
CA PHE A 151 2.15 -7.67 11.30
C PHE A 151 2.26 -6.91 9.97
N LEU A 152 3.42 -6.36 9.73
CA LEU A 152 3.90 -5.90 8.42
C LEU A 152 5.13 -6.71 8.02
N ASN A 153 5.51 -6.64 6.77
CA ASN A 153 6.72 -7.28 6.26
C ASN A 153 7.85 -6.27 6.13
N ARG A 154 9.07 -6.70 6.42
CA ARG A 154 10.30 -5.90 6.29
C ARG A 154 11.37 -6.71 5.56
N TYR A 155 12.17 -6.01 4.78
CA TYR A 155 13.49 -6.43 4.36
C TYR A 155 14.45 -5.25 4.49
N SER A 156 15.45 -5.39 5.35
CA SER A 156 16.48 -4.39 5.59
C SER A 156 17.81 -5.08 5.93
N PRO A 157 18.73 -5.21 4.97
CA PRO A 157 20.05 -5.80 5.22
C PRO A 157 20.83 -5.07 6.31
N SER A 158 20.64 -3.77 6.45
CA SER A 158 21.28 -2.97 7.52
C SER A 158 20.84 -3.37 8.92
N LEU A 159 19.68 -4.02 9.05
CA LEU A 159 19.17 -4.60 10.29
C LEU A 159 19.46 -6.11 10.41
N GLY A 160 20.22 -6.67 9.46
CA GLY A 160 20.61 -8.09 9.45
C GLY A 160 19.59 -9.01 8.79
N ASP A 161 18.59 -8.49 8.09
CA ASP A 161 17.62 -9.33 7.37
C ASP A 161 18.30 -10.01 6.17
N THR A 162 18.13 -11.32 6.04
CA THR A 162 18.60 -12.13 4.90
C THR A 162 17.51 -12.42 3.88
N GLY A 163 16.30 -11.95 4.12
CA GLY A 163 15.11 -12.04 3.31
C GLY A 163 13.95 -11.32 3.99
N VAL A 164 12.77 -11.37 3.41
CA VAL A 164 11.59 -10.74 4.01
C VAL A 164 11.24 -11.41 5.34
N VAL A 165 11.08 -10.60 6.37
CA VAL A 165 10.67 -10.99 7.72
C VAL A 165 9.35 -10.34 8.13
N ARG A 166 8.63 -10.92 9.09
CA ARG A 166 7.44 -10.32 9.70
C ARG A 166 7.82 -9.47 10.90
N VAL A 167 7.29 -8.26 10.94
CA VAL A 167 7.35 -7.34 12.07
C VAL A 167 5.99 -7.34 12.75
N VAL A 168 5.91 -7.96 13.93
CA VAL A 168 4.65 -8.09 14.68
C VAL A 168 4.23 -6.73 15.23
N MET A 169 2.95 -6.44 15.12
CA MET A 169 2.33 -5.23 15.69
C MET A 169 1.85 -5.56 17.12
N GLU A 170 2.77 -5.45 18.07
CA GLU A 170 2.62 -5.92 19.45
C GLU A 170 1.41 -5.32 20.18
N GLU A 171 1.06 -4.06 19.88
CA GLU A 171 -0.11 -3.42 20.46
C GLU A 171 -1.41 -3.89 19.80
N ASN A 172 -1.36 -4.19 18.49
CA ASN A 172 -2.53 -4.64 17.76
C ASN A 172 -2.93 -6.08 18.10
N ILE A 173 -1.96 -6.98 18.25
CA ILE A 173 -2.24 -8.41 18.53
C ILE A 173 -2.88 -8.65 19.90
N LYS A 174 -2.89 -7.65 20.79
CA LYS A 174 -3.57 -7.70 22.07
C LYS A 174 -5.11 -7.74 21.94
N TYR A 175 -5.62 -7.35 20.78
CA TYR A 175 -7.05 -7.24 20.53
C TYR A 175 -7.45 -8.01 19.27
N PRO A 176 -8.65 -8.59 19.22
CA PRO A 176 -9.10 -9.33 18.05
C PRO A 176 -9.17 -8.40 16.82
N MET A 177 -8.93 -9.00 15.65
CA MET A 177 -8.92 -8.28 14.37
C MET A 177 -10.33 -7.84 13.95
N TYR A 178 -11.35 -8.48 14.50
CA TYR A 178 -12.76 -8.16 14.26
C TYR A 178 -13.52 -8.09 15.57
N GLY A 179 -14.60 -7.34 15.57
CA GLY A 179 -15.49 -7.25 16.72
C GLY A 179 -15.32 -5.95 17.51
N PRO A 180 -15.94 -5.87 18.71
CA PRO A 180 -16.06 -4.61 19.44
C PRO A 180 -14.72 -4.04 19.93
N ASP A 181 -13.71 -4.86 20.09
CA ASP A 181 -12.40 -4.44 20.60
C ASP A 181 -11.40 -4.05 19.52
N TYR A 182 -11.77 -4.13 18.24
CA TYR A 182 -10.90 -3.71 17.11
C TYR A 182 -10.43 -2.26 17.24
N HIS A 183 -11.30 -1.36 17.71
CA HIS A 183 -10.98 0.06 17.92
C HIS A 183 -9.88 0.33 18.98
N LYS A 184 -9.48 -0.68 19.75
CA LYS A 184 -8.39 -0.57 20.74
C LYS A 184 -7.01 -0.78 20.11
N ARG A 185 -6.95 -1.20 18.84
CA ARG A 185 -5.69 -1.31 18.09
C ARG A 185 -5.17 0.09 17.79
N THR A 186 -3.86 0.28 17.95
CA THR A 186 -3.25 1.61 17.89
C THR A 186 -2.14 1.76 16.85
N GLN A 187 -1.59 0.64 16.36
CA GLN A 187 -0.53 0.68 15.36
C GLN A 187 -1.14 0.75 13.96
N TYR A 188 -1.36 1.98 13.49
CA TYR A 188 -1.90 2.28 12.18
C TYR A 188 -0.83 2.11 11.10
N SER A 189 -1.08 1.23 10.15
CA SER A 189 -0.08 0.83 9.17
C SER A 189 0.34 1.95 8.21
N ALA A 190 -0.57 2.84 7.84
CA ALA A 190 -0.23 3.92 6.93
C ALA A 190 0.82 4.87 7.52
N ASP A 191 0.68 5.22 8.81
CA ASP A 191 1.66 6.05 9.53
C ASP A 191 3.01 5.34 9.65
N LEU A 192 3.00 4.05 10.00
CA LEU A 192 4.22 3.25 10.15
C LEU A 192 4.98 3.12 8.83
N ILE A 193 4.25 2.87 7.74
CA ILE A 193 4.83 2.76 6.39
C ILE A 193 5.39 4.12 5.97
N HIS A 194 4.63 5.20 6.18
CA HIS A 194 5.08 6.55 5.86
C HIS A 194 6.33 6.95 6.66
N GLN A 195 6.33 6.69 7.96
CA GLN A 195 7.50 6.94 8.79
C GLN A 195 8.75 6.21 8.27
N LYS A 196 8.62 4.93 7.92
CA LYS A 196 9.75 4.15 7.36
C LYS A 196 10.20 4.66 5.99
N ALA A 197 9.28 5.12 5.17
CA ALA A 197 9.57 5.77 3.89
C ALA A 197 10.40 7.06 4.09
N MET A 198 9.98 7.91 5.03
CA MET A 198 10.70 9.16 5.34
C MET A 198 12.07 8.89 5.95
N GLU A 199 12.17 7.96 6.92
CA GLU A 199 13.46 7.54 7.50
C GLU A 199 14.44 7.03 6.42
N TRP A 200 13.93 6.36 5.39
CA TRP A 200 14.74 5.89 4.27
C TRP A 200 15.19 7.03 3.35
N ILE A 201 14.28 7.96 3.01
CA ILE A 201 14.62 9.13 2.18
C ILE A 201 15.68 10.00 2.87
N GLU A 202 15.53 10.25 4.18
CA GLU A 202 16.46 11.07 4.96
C GLU A 202 17.88 10.49 5.05
N LYS A 203 18.04 9.18 4.87
CA LYS A 203 19.34 8.52 4.84
C LYS A 203 20.07 8.67 3.50
N GLN A 204 19.40 9.15 2.46
CA GLN A 204 20.04 9.31 1.15
C GLN A 204 20.94 10.55 1.19
N ASP A 205 22.23 10.37 1.00
CA ASP A 205 23.25 11.42 1.08
C ASP A 205 23.40 12.25 -0.20
N GLY A 206 22.75 11.81 -1.28
CA GLY A 206 22.80 12.44 -2.60
C GLY A 206 24.01 12.08 -3.44
N GLU A 207 24.94 11.26 -2.94
CA GLU A 207 26.09 10.80 -3.71
C GLU A 207 25.72 9.67 -4.68
N GLN A 208 24.82 8.78 -4.27
CA GLN A 208 24.25 7.74 -5.09
C GLN A 208 22.80 8.05 -5.44
N PRO A 209 22.38 7.93 -6.71
CA PRO A 209 20.97 8.11 -7.04
C PRO A 209 20.11 7.04 -6.36
N PHE A 210 18.91 7.40 -5.96
CA PHE A 210 17.97 6.45 -5.37
C PHE A 210 16.66 6.37 -6.15
N PHE A 211 16.01 5.24 -6.06
CA PHE A 211 14.69 4.98 -6.62
C PHE A 211 13.74 4.48 -5.55
N GLY A 212 12.87 5.37 -5.07
CA GLY A 212 11.83 5.07 -4.08
C GLY A 212 10.49 4.77 -4.73
N ILE A 213 9.84 3.68 -4.30
CA ILE A 213 8.51 3.28 -4.71
C ILE A 213 7.60 3.29 -3.47
N PHE A 214 6.68 4.27 -3.42
CA PHE A 214 5.77 4.46 -2.30
C PHE A 214 4.37 4.05 -2.74
N THR A 215 3.95 2.84 -2.35
CA THR A 215 2.69 2.23 -2.77
C THR A 215 1.69 2.24 -1.60
N TYR A 216 1.26 3.43 -1.23
CA TYR A 216 0.30 3.61 -0.15
C TYR A 216 -1.02 2.90 -0.44
N THR A 217 -1.62 2.33 0.62
CA THR A 217 -2.92 1.65 0.52
C THR A 217 -4.10 2.61 0.52
N LEU A 218 -3.90 3.85 0.95
CA LEU A 218 -4.90 4.90 0.92
C LEU A 218 -5.21 5.35 -0.52
N PRO A 219 -6.47 5.67 -0.84
CA PRO A 219 -7.68 5.65 -0.02
C PRO A 219 -8.52 4.35 -0.13
N HIS A 220 -7.91 3.21 -0.46
CA HIS A 220 -8.61 1.91 -0.59
C HIS A 220 -9.38 1.56 0.71
N ALA A 221 -10.51 0.89 0.59
CA ALA A 221 -11.21 0.32 1.75
C ALA A 221 -10.32 -0.75 2.47
N GLU A 222 -10.42 -0.95 3.79
CA GLU A 222 -11.50 -0.47 4.70
C GLU A 222 -11.35 1.02 5.02
N LEU A 223 -12.48 1.68 5.26
CA LEU A 223 -12.52 3.10 5.64
C LEU A 223 -12.34 3.22 7.16
N VAL A 224 -11.13 2.94 7.62
CA VAL A 224 -10.73 2.95 9.03
C VAL A 224 -9.45 3.76 9.18
N GLN A 225 -9.51 4.84 9.92
CA GLN A 225 -8.43 5.77 10.17
C GLN A 225 -8.35 6.16 11.66
N PRO A 226 -7.23 6.73 12.11
CA PRO A 226 -7.10 7.25 13.48
C PRO A 226 -8.14 8.33 13.80
N GLU A 227 -8.53 8.41 15.07
CA GLU A 227 -9.34 9.52 15.59
C GLU A 227 -8.43 10.74 15.82
N ASP A 228 -8.10 11.46 14.76
CA ASP A 228 -7.19 12.60 14.76
C ASP A 228 -7.89 13.94 14.45
N SER A 229 -7.11 15.00 14.33
CA SER A 229 -7.62 16.35 14.02
C SER A 229 -8.19 16.44 12.61
N ILE A 230 -7.68 15.68 11.64
CA ILE A 230 -8.16 15.67 10.25
C ILE A 230 -9.54 15.02 10.20
N LEU A 231 -9.67 13.82 10.77
CA LEU A 231 -10.96 13.15 10.87
C LEU A 231 -11.99 14.00 11.58
N ASN A 232 -11.62 14.63 12.72
CA ASN A 232 -12.52 15.48 13.49
C ASN A 232 -12.94 16.74 12.73
N HIS A 233 -12.04 17.33 11.92
CA HIS A 233 -12.40 18.44 11.05
C HIS A 233 -13.52 18.04 10.08
N TYR A 234 -13.37 16.93 9.37
CA TYR A 234 -14.36 16.48 8.39
C TYR A 234 -15.63 15.91 9.04
N LYS A 235 -15.55 15.30 10.23
CA LYS A 235 -16.72 14.95 11.02
C LYS A 235 -17.58 16.18 11.33
N THR A 236 -16.95 17.30 11.65
CA THR A 236 -17.64 18.56 11.92
C THR A 236 -18.23 19.15 10.64
N GLN A 237 -17.45 19.16 9.55
CA GLN A 237 -17.88 19.71 8.26
C GLN A 237 -19.07 18.97 7.66
N PHE A 238 -19.15 17.64 7.86
CA PHE A 238 -20.17 16.76 7.28
C PHE A 238 -21.05 16.10 8.35
N ALA A 239 -21.27 16.77 9.48
CA ALA A 239 -22.02 16.22 10.62
C ALA A 239 -23.45 15.75 10.28
N ASP A 240 -24.10 16.41 9.32
CA ASP A 240 -25.47 16.10 8.89
C ASP A 240 -25.53 15.09 7.73
N ASP A 241 -24.39 14.62 7.23
CA ASP A 241 -24.36 13.67 6.11
C ASP A 241 -24.81 12.27 6.56
N LYS A 242 -25.74 11.70 5.80
CA LYS A 242 -26.16 10.31 5.95
C LYS A 242 -25.14 9.38 5.34
N ALA A 243 -25.09 8.14 5.81
CA ALA A 243 -24.27 7.09 5.24
C ALA A 243 -24.47 7.00 3.71
N PHE A 244 -23.37 7.00 2.95
CA PHE A 244 -23.38 6.99 1.51
C PHE A 244 -23.42 5.55 0.97
N GLY A 245 -24.29 5.30 -0.04
CA GLY A 245 -24.28 4.06 -0.82
C GLY A 245 -24.61 2.78 -0.05
N GLY A 246 -25.26 2.84 1.11
CA GLY A 246 -25.64 1.66 1.90
C GLY A 246 -24.46 0.97 2.62
N GLN A 247 -23.24 1.49 2.50
CA GLN A 247 -22.11 1.03 3.29
C GLN A 247 -22.24 1.53 4.75
N LYS A 248 -21.80 0.73 5.70
CA LYS A 248 -21.73 1.09 7.11
C LYS A 248 -20.59 2.09 7.35
N GLY A 249 -20.73 3.30 6.85
CA GLY A 249 -19.78 4.38 7.06
C GLY A 249 -20.40 5.70 6.64
N SER A 250 -20.02 6.76 7.28
CA SER A 250 -20.44 8.10 6.88
C SER A 250 -19.55 8.60 5.75
N ARG A 251 -20.04 9.60 5.00
CA ARG A 251 -19.28 10.25 3.92
C ARG A 251 -17.91 10.77 4.41
N TYR A 252 -17.84 11.29 5.62
CA TYR A 252 -16.58 11.80 6.18
C TYR A 252 -15.50 10.71 6.32
N ASN A 253 -15.87 9.46 6.61
CA ASN A 253 -14.88 8.39 6.66
C ASN A 253 -14.26 8.14 5.29
N ALA A 254 -15.06 8.13 4.23
CA ALA A 254 -14.53 8.00 2.86
C ALA A 254 -13.66 9.20 2.47
N ILE A 255 -14.09 10.41 2.81
CA ILE A 255 -13.37 11.66 2.50
C ILE A 255 -12.02 11.72 3.20
N THR A 256 -11.96 11.35 4.47
CA THR A 256 -10.70 11.43 5.25
C THR A 256 -9.68 10.37 4.88
N HIS A 257 -10.05 9.36 4.11
CA HIS A 257 -9.12 8.37 3.55
C HIS A 257 -8.32 8.91 2.35
N VAL A 258 -8.84 9.88 1.65
CA VAL A 258 -8.12 10.56 0.56
C VAL A 258 -7.14 11.59 1.10
#